data_661e5cee62d93e5765d1eff91999fb83
#
_entry.id   661e5cee62d93e5765d1eff91999fb83
#
_cell.length_a   1.000
_cell.length_b   1.000
_cell.length_c   1.000
_cell.angle_alpha   90.00
_cell.angle_beta   90.00
_cell.angle_gamma   90.00
#
_symmetry.space_group_name_H-M   'P 1'
#
loop_
_entity.id
_entity.type
_entity.pdbx_description
1 polymer ?
#
loop_
_entity_poly.entity_id
_entity_poly.type
_entity_poly.pdbx_seq_one_letter_code
_entity_poly.pdbx_strand_id
1 'polypeptide(L)'
;MSSYDNLLQLFQQLEPLQKETELVAKGLDGAALNETRNATYHLLIALCNANKCADEIGKAENHAKRAIYDCHEAMLLNELEKFKVFNENYKNIVITDVVPDYVDRCKQAQIAKNKITSIRQKDIQTNCDYGNKYSPDRNKLYEDIAPFLNVIKESNQHFEQARPELNKIIRKENKDSRKYAIGGVIALISLVVAICAWFFPRMPA
;
A
#
# COMPACT_ATOMS: atom_id res chain seq x y z
N MET A 1 -3.97 -29.65 -22.86
CA MET A 1 -2.99 -28.56 -22.86
C MET A 1 -1.62 -29.14 -22.56
N SER A 2 -0.61 -28.78 -23.32
CA SER A 2 0.77 -29.23 -22.99
C SER A 2 1.28 -28.44 -21.76
N SER A 3 2.28 -28.98 -21.07
CA SER A 3 2.91 -28.27 -19.94
C SER A 3 3.48 -26.91 -20.36
N TYR A 4 3.92 -26.79 -21.61
CA TYR A 4 4.43 -25.53 -22.17
C TYR A 4 3.32 -24.47 -22.38
N ASP A 5 2.07 -24.87 -22.69
CA ASP A 5 0.97 -23.93 -22.90
C ASP A 5 0.65 -23.18 -21.59
N ASN A 6 0.65 -23.89 -20.45
CA ASN A 6 0.43 -23.27 -19.14
C ASN A 6 1.54 -22.27 -18.78
N LEU A 7 2.79 -22.67 -18.98
CA LEU A 7 3.93 -21.78 -18.70
C LEU A 7 3.90 -20.54 -19.60
N LEU A 8 3.57 -20.70 -20.90
CA LEU A 8 3.43 -19.59 -21.83
C LEU A 8 2.34 -18.61 -21.35
N GLN A 9 1.18 -19.10 -20.91
CA GLN A 9 0.11 -18.26 -20.37
C GLN A 9 0.56 -17.46 -19.14
N LEU A 10 1.34 -18.10 -18.24
CA LEU A 10 1.89 -17.41 -17.08
C LEU A 10 2.86 -16.29 -17.47
N PHE A 11 3.73 -16.51 -18.46
CA PHE A 11 4.62 -15.46 -18.95
C PHE A 11 3.89 -14.33 -19.67
N GLN A 12 2.83 -14.65 -20.46
CA GLN A 12 1.97 -13.65 -21.09
C GLN A 12 1.23 -12.78 -20.08
N GLN A 13 0.88 -13.32 -18.92
CA GLN A 13 0.30 -12.58 -17.81
C GLN A 13 1.37 -11.77 -17.05
N LEU A 14 2.53 -12.33 -16.85
CA LEU A 14 3.62 -11.74 -16.05
C LEU A 14 4.23 -10.50 -16.72
N GLU A 15 4.45 -10.53 -18.03
CA GLU A 15 5.12 -9.43 -18.75
C GLU A 15 4.43 -8.07 -18.58
N PRO A 16 3.11 -7.92 -18.86
CA PRO A 16 2.43 -6.65 -18.66
C PRO A 16 2.36 -6.25 -17.19
N LEU A 17 2.25 -7.23 -16.28
CA LEU A 17 2.18 -7.00 -14.85
C LEU A 17 3.51 -6.46 -14.29
N GLN A 18 4.65 -6.96 -14.75
CA GLN A 18 5.96 -6.41 -14.38
C GLN A 18 6.12 -4.96 -14.84
N LYS A 19 5.70 -4.64 -16.07
CA LYS A 19 5.71 -3.27 -16.59
C LYS A 19 4.82 -2.33 -15.77
N GLU A 20 3.62 -2.79 -15.40
CA GLU A 20 2.72 -2.02 -14.53
C GLU A 20 3.35 -1.81 -13.14
N THR A 21 3.94 -2.85 -12.56
CA THR A 21 4.61 -2.78 -11.25
C THR A 21 5.75 -1.77 -11.27
N GLU A 22 6.59 -1.79 -12.31
CA GLU A 22 7.69 -0.84 -12.47
C GLU A 22 7.20 0.61 -12.50
N LEU A 23 6.12 0.88 -13.22
CA LEU A 23 5.52 2.22 -13.30
C LEU A 23 4.93 2.68 -11.96
N VAL A 24 4.24 1.78 -11.25
CA VAL A 24 3.55 2.09 -9.99
C VAL A 24 4.53 2.21 -8.84
N ALA A 25 5.47 1.28 -8.70
CA ALA A 25 6.45 1.25 -7.62
C ALA A 25 7.68 2.14 -7.89
N LYS A 26 7.77 2.76 -9.07
CA LYS A 26 8.89 3.59 -9.52
C LYS A 26 10.24 2.87 -9.50
N GLY A 27 10.24 1.58 -9.77
CA GLY A 27 11.43 0.76 -9.83
C GLY A 27 11.10 -0.71 -10.05
N LEU A 28 12.11 -1.48 -10.44
CA LEU A 28 12.01 -2.91 -10.63
C LEU A 28 11.82 -3.62 -9.28
N ASP A 29 10.85 -4.51 -9.19
CA ASP A 29 10.75 -5.41 -8.05
C ASP A 29 11.81 -6.53 -8.15
N GLY A 30 12.79 -6.49 -7.24
CA GLY A 30 13.87 -7.46 -7.22
C GLY A 30 13.40 -8.89 -6.94
N ALA A 31 12.32 -9.10 -6.19
CA ALA A 31 11.75 -10.39 -5.91
C ALA A 31 11.12 -10.98 -7.17
N ALA A 32 10.23 -10.25 -7.84
CA ALA A 32 9.61 -10.67 -9.09
C ALA A 32 10.63 -10.96 -10.19
N LEU A 33 11.69 -10.14 -10.32
CA LEU A 33 12.78 -10.37 -11.27
C LEU A 33 13.57 -11.66 -10.98
N ASN A 34 13.88 -11.92 -9.71
CA ASN A 34 14.57 -13.16 -9.32
C ASN A 34 13.73 -14.40 -9.64
N GLU A 35 12.44 -14.36 -9.35
CA GLU A 35 11.52 -15.45 -9.65
C GLU A 35 11.39 -15.66 -11.17
N THR A 36 11.31 -14.58 -11.95
CA THR A 36 11.28 -14.65 -13.43
C THR A 36 12.57 -15.28 -13.99
N ARG A 37 13.73 -14.87 -13.47
CA ARG A 37 15.02 -15.45 -13.85
C ARG A 37 15.07 -16.95 -13.54
N ASN A 38 14.58 -17.36 -12.36
CA ASN A 38 14.55 -18.76 -11.96
C ASN A 38 13.60 -19.57 -12.84
N ALA A 39 12.41 -19.00 -13.17
CA ALA A 39 11.49 -19.64 -14.13
C ALA A 39 12.16 -19.89 -15.49
N THR A 40 12.86 -18.88 -16.02
CA THR A 40 13.59 -18.99 -17.29
C THR A 40 14.72 -20.03 -17.21
N TYR A 41 15.46 -20.08 -16.09
CA TYR A 41 16.51 -21.07 -15.88
C TYR A 41 15.96 -22.51 -15.93
N HIS A 42 14.86 -22.80 -15.22
CA HIS A 42 14.22 -24.10 -15.25
C HIS A 42 13.65 -24.46 -16.63
N LEU A 43 13.09 -23.50 -17.35
CA LEU A 43 12.65 -23.68 -18.73
C LEU A 43 13.83 -24.10 -19.64
N LEU A 44 14.98 -23.45 -19.53
CA LEU A 44 16.16 -23.81 -20.31
C LEU A 44 16.64 -25.23 -20.00
N ILE A 45 16.64 -25.66 -18.73
CA ILE A 45 16.98 -27.04 -18.37
C ILE A 45 15.99 -28.03 -18.98
N ALA A 46 14.67 -27.71 -18.94
CA ALA A 46 13.63 -28.56 -19.54
C ALA A 46 13.84 -28.75 -21.05
N LEU A 47 14.22 -27.71 -21.75
CA LEU A 47 14.50 -27.75 -23.20
C LEU A 47 15.78 -28.54 -23.54
N CYS A 48 16.78 -28.51 -22.67
CA CYS A 48 18.04 -29.18 -22.87
C CYS A 48 18.02 -30.66 -22.41
N ASN A 49 17.07 -31.10 -21.57
CA ASN A 49 17.06 -32.43 -20.96
C ASN A 49 15.66 -33.05 -20.94
N ALA A 50 15.36 -33.84 -21.94
CA ALA A 50 14.07 -34.51 -22.12
C ALA A 50 13.64 -35.34 -20.89
N ASN A 51 14.58 -35.99 -20.20
CA ASN A 51 14.29 -36.85 -19.03
C ASN A 51 13.85 -36.06 -17.80
N LYS A 52 14.14 -34.75 -17.72
CA LYS A 52 13.76 -33.84 -16.63
C LYS A 52 12.69 -32.85 -17.04
N CYS A 53 12.22 -32.90 -18.27
CA CYS A 53 11.37 -31.90 -18.85
C CYS A 53 10.12 -31.58 -17.97
N ALA A 54 9.35 -32.59 -17.58
CA ALA A 54 8.13 -32.40 -16.82
C ALA A 54 8.37 -31.78 -15.41
N ASP A 55 9.41 -32.24 -14.70
CA ASP A 55 9.77 -31.71 -13.38
C ASP A 55 10.26 -30.26 -13.47
N GLU A 56 11.11 -29.96 -14.44
CA GLU A 56 11.66 -28.61 -14.62
C GLU A 56 10.63 -27.61 -15.13
N ILE A 57 9.68 -28.04 -15.99
CA ILE A 57 8.52 -27.19 -16.36
C ILE A 57 7.65 -26.87 -15.14
N GLY A 58 7.37 -27.85 -14.28
CA GLY A 58 6.62 -27.61 -13.03
C GLY A 58 7.32 -26.60 -12.11
N LYS A 59 8.66 -26.65 -12.02
CA LYS A 59 9.44 -25.65 -11.27
C LYS A 59 9.35 -24.26 -11.92
N ALA A 60 9.45 -24.19 -13.25
CA ALA A 60 9.31 -22.93 -13.99
C ALA A 60 7.94 -22.29 -13.77
N GLU A 61 6.86 -23.08 -13.86
CA GLU A 61 5.51 -22.60 -13.57
C GLU A 61 5.37 -22.05 -12.14
N ASN A 62 5.97 -22.73 -11.15
CA ASN A 62 5.93 -22.30 -9.77
C ASN A 62 6.66 -20.97 -9.56
N HIS A 63 7.81 -20.78 -10.21
CA HIS A 63 8.53 -19.51 -10.18
C HIS A 63 7.76 -18.39 -10.89
N ALA A 64 7.15 -18.66 -12.04
CA ALA A 64 6.33 -17.69 -12.74
C ALA A 64 5.11 -17.23 -11.91
N LYS A 65 4.41 -18.15 -11.23
CA LYS A 65 3.30 -17.84 -10.31
C LYS A 65 3.75 -16.94 -9.14
N ARG A 66 4.95 -17.20 -8.59
CA ARG A 66 5.50 -16.34 -7.53
C ARG A 66 5.84 -14.96 -8.06
N ALA A 67 6.45 -14.86 -9.24
CA ALA A 67 6.73 -13.57 -9.84
C ALA A 67 5.44 -12.74 -10.04
N ILE A 68 4.34 -13.36 -10.45
CA ILE A 68 3.03 -12.71 -10.55
C ILE A 68 2.55 -12.22 -9.17
N TYR A 69 2.68 -13.06 -8.13
CA TYR A 69 2.35 -12.67 -6.76
C TYR A 69 3.19 -11.48 -6.30
N ASP A 70 4.51 -11.55 -6.46
CA ASP A 70 5.43 -10.50 -6.02
C ASP A 70 5.09 -9.15 -6.67
N CYS A 71 4.72 -9.15 -7.96
CA CYS A 71 4.23 -7.96 -8.64
C CYS A 71 2.94 -7.39 -7.98
N HIS A 72 1.95 -8.24 -7.72
CA HIS A 72 0.72 -7.81 -7.05
C HIS A 72 0.99 -7.31 -5.63
N GLU A 73 1.88 -7.97 -4.88
CA GLU A 73 2.26 -7.55 -3.53
C GLU A 73 2.94 -6.18 -3.55
N ALA A 74 3.90 -5.97 -4.44
CA ALA A 74 4.59 -4.69 -4.57
C ALA A 74 3.62 -3.55 -4.90
N MET A 75 2.70 -3.76 -5.83
CA MET A 75 1.67 -2.78 -6.15
C MET A 75 0.73 -2.52 -4.97
N LEU A 76 0.27 -3.57 -4.27
CA LEU A 76 -0.62 -3.44 -3.11
C LEU A 76 0.06 -2.70 -1.96
N LEU A 77 1.33 -2.96 -1.69
CA LEU A 77 2.10 -2.23 -0.67
C LEU A 77 2.23 -0.75 -1.02
N ASN A 78 2.45 -0.41 -2.29
CA ASN A 78 2.48 0.98 -2.74
C ASN A 78 1.11 1.67 -2.57
N GLU A 79 0.02 0.99 -2.90
CA GLU A 79 -1.33 1.52 -2.69
C GLU A 79 -1.68 1.69 -1.20
N LEU A 80 -1.25 0.76 -0.34
CA LEU A 80 -1.41 0.88 1.12
C LEU A 80 -0.58 2.03 1.71
N GLU A 81 0.59 2.32 1.17
CA GLU A 81 1.38 3.50 1.59
C GLU A 81 0.70 4.81 1.19
N LYS A 82 0.11 4.91 -0.02
CA LYS A 82 -0.71 6.07 -0.42
C LYS A 82 -1.89 6.27 0.54
N PHE A 83 -2.57 5.17 0.90
CA PHE A 83 -3.66 5.17 1.87
C PHE A 83 -3.21 5.71 3.23
N LYS A 84 -2.07 5.24 3.73
CA LYS A 84 -1.48 5.70 4.98
C LYS A 84 -1.13 7.19 4.92
N VAL A 85 -0.48 7.65 3.86
CA VAL A 85 -0.15 9.07 3.65
C VAL A 85 -1.41 9.94 3.64
N PHE A 86 -2.49 9.47 3.01
CA PHE A 86 -3.78 10.16 3.07
C PHE A 86 -4.28 10.31 4.51
N ASN A 87 -4.29 9.22 5.29
CA ASN A 87 -4.73 9.24 6.68
C ASN A 87 -3.89 10.20 7.54
N GLU A 88 -2.59 10.23 7.35
CA GLU A 88 -1.69 11.13 8.08
C GLU A 88 -1.96 12.61 7.74
N ASN A 89 -2.22 12.91 6.48
CA ASN A 89 -2.50 14.27 6.02
C ASN A 89 -3.82 14.82 6.57
N TYR A 90 -4.81 13.97 6.82
CA TYR A 90 -6.16 14.36 7.22
C TYR A 90 -6.55 13.90 8.63
N LYS A 91 -5.60 13.43 9.45
CA LYS A 91 -5.85 12.87 10.80
C LYS A 91 -6.55 13.82 11.79
N ASN A 92 -6.50 15.12 11.54
CA ASN A 92 -7.03 16.14 12.44
C ASN A 92 -8.43 16.64 12.05
N ILE A 93 -9.06 16.06 11.01
CA ILE A 93 -10.39 16.43 10.56
C ILE A 93 -11.31 15.21 10.50
N VAL A 94 -12.62 15.47 10.51
CA VAL A 94 -13.64 14.42 10.39
C VAL A 94 -13.80 14.05 8.91
N ILE A 95 -13.07 13.02 8.48
CA ILE A 95 -13.05 12.60 7.07
C ILE A 95 -14.42 12.06 6.63
N THR A 96 -15.18 11.42 7.53
CA THR A 96 -16.49 10.82 7.24
C THR A 96 -17.55 11.81 6.76
N ASP A 97 -17.37 13.10 7.03
CA ASP A 97 -18.27 14.15 6.51
C ASP A 97 -18.15 14.33 4.99
N VAL A 98 -17.02 13.97 4.41
CA VAL A 98 -16.73 14.07 2.98
C VAL A 98 -16.68 12.69 2.31
N VAL A 99 -16.22 11.68 3.04
CA VAL A 99 -16.10 10.27 2.58
C VAL A 99 -16.88 9.39 3.57
N PRO A 100 -18.19 9.20 3.38
CA PRO A 100 -19.04 8.48 4.35
C PRO A 100 -18.61 7.04 4.63
N ASP A 101 -18.05 6.35 3.65
CA ASP A 101 -17.58 4.97 3.73
C ASP A 101 -16.09 4.83 4.14
N TYR A 102 -15.47 5.92 4.63
CA TYR A 102 -14.07 5.96 5.03
C TYR A 102 -13.69 4.88 6.04
N VAL A 103 -14.54 4.65 7.06
CA VAL A 103 -14.28 3.64 8.10
C VAL A 103 -14.23 2.23 7.50
N ASP A 104 -15.11 1.91 6.56
CA ASP A 104 -15.13 0.60 5.91
C ASP A 104 -13.92 0.43 4.97
N ARG A 105 -13.48 1.49 4.29
CA ARG A 105 -12.23 1.48 3.51
C ARG A 105 -11.01 1.26 4.41
N CYS A 106 -10.98 1.84 5.61
CA CYS A 106 -9.93 1.57 6.60
C CYS A 106 -9.89 0.10 7.03
N LYS A 107 -11.06 -0.52 7.25
CA LYS A 107 -11.15 -1.95 7.57
C LYS A 107 -10.62 -2.82 6.41
N GLN A 108 -10.98 -2.50 5.16
CA GLN A 108 -10.48 -3.21 3.99
C GLN A 108 -8.95 -3.10 3.85
N ALA A 109 -8.39 -1.92 4.07
CA ALA A 109 -6.94 -1.72 4.07
C ALA A 109 -6.25 -2.55 5.17
N GLN A 110 -6.84 -2.63 6.36
CA GLN A 110 -6.30 -3.48 7.44
C GLN A 110 -6.40 -4.97 7.12
N ILE A 111 -7.49 -5.42 6.50
CA ILE A 111 -7.65 -6.82 6.04
C ILE A 111 -6.57 -7.14 4.99
N ALA A 112 -6.37 -6.28 4.00
CA ALA A 112 -5.34 -6.44 2.98
C ALA A 112 -3.93 -6.55 3.59
N LYS A 113 -3.59 -5.67 4.53
CA LYS A 113 -2.32 -5.69 5.27
C LYS A 113 -2.13 -6.99 6.06
N ASN A 114 -3.17 -7.44 6.76
CA ASN A 114 -3.13 -8.67 7.54
C ASN A 114 -2.95 -9.90 6.61
N LYS A 115 -3.56 -9.89 5.42
CA LYS A 115 -3.41 -10.97 4.43
C LYS A 115 -1.97 -11.09 3.97
N ILE A 116 -1.31 -9.99 3.56
CA ILE A 116 0.11 -9.98 3.19
C ILE A 116 0.95 -10.54 4.34
N THR A 117 0.76 -10.03 5.56
CA THR A 117 1.52 -10.47 6.74
C THR A 117 1.35 -11.97 6.98
N SER A 118 0.12 -12.49 6.89
CA SER A 118 -0.18 -13.92 7.04
C SER A 118 0.50 -14.78 5.97
N ILE A 119 0.50 -14.35 4.71
CA ILE A 119 1.17 -15.07 3.62
C ILE A 119 2.68 -15.12 3.87
N ARG A 120 3.31 -13.99 4.20
CA ARG A 120 4.74 -13.92 4.49
C ARG A 120 5.14 -14.80 5.68
N GLN A 121 4.35 -14.79 6.76
CA GLN A 121 4.60 -15.65 7.92
C GLN A 121 4.53 -17.14 7.58
N LYS A 122 3.52 -17.55 6.83
CA LYS A 122 3.39 -18.94 6.37
C LYS A 122 4.53 -19.34 5.43
N ASP A 123 4.95 -18.44 4.54
CA ASP A 123 6.07 -18.71 3.64
C ASP A 123 7.37 -18.89 4.40
N ILE A 124 7.67 -18.07 5.42
CA ILE A 124 8.83 -18.24 6.29
C ILE A 124 8.77 -19.57 7.04
N GLN A 125 7.63 -19.94 7.60
CA GLN A 125 7.47 -21.18 8.34
C GLN A 125 7.66 -22.41 7.45
N THR A 126 7.08 -22.40 6.23
CA THR A 126 7.24 -23.46 5.26
C THR A 126 8.71 -23.62 4.81
N ASN A 127 9.45 -22.54 4.67
CA ASN A 127 10.88 -22.57 4.34
C ASN A 127 11.73 -23.17 5.49
N CYS A 128 11.36 -22.93 6.75
CA CYS A 128 12.07 -23.49 7.91
C CYS A 128 11.80 -25.00 8.05
N ASP A 129 10.54 -25.43 7.82
CA ASP A 129 10.14 -26.82 8.09
C ASP A 129 10.60 -27.82 7.00
N TYR A 130 10.77 -27.39 5.76
CA TYR A 130 10.98 -28.29 4.60
C TYR A 130 12.31 -28.15 3.87
N GLY A 131 13.23 -27.31 4.36
CA GLY A 131 14.59 -27.24 3.81
C GLY A 131 14.64 -27.19 2.28
N ASN A 132 14.23 -26.12 1.65
CA ASN A 132 14.26 -25.90 0.18
C ASN A 132 13.46 -26.90 -0.70
N LYS A 133 12.62 -27.78 -0.14
CA LYS A 133 11.75 -28.62 -0.95
C LYS A 133 10.49 -27.85 -1.36
N TYR A 134 10.23 -27.79 -2.66
CA TYR A 134 9.02 -27.24 -3.26
C TYR A 134 7.76 -27.93 -2.71
N SER A 135 7.00 -27.24 -1.87
CA SER A 135 5.66 -27.70 -1.48
C SER A 135 4.62 -27.20 -2.49
N PRO A 136 3.79 -28.09 -3.06
CA PRO A 136 2.67 -27.70 -3.92
C PRO A 136 1.69 -26.74 -3.23
N ASP A 137 1.56 -26.84 -1.90
CA ASP A 137 0.67 -26.01 -1.10
C ASP A 137 1.16 -24.56 -0.97
N ARG A 138 2.47 -24.32 -1.14
CA ARG A 138 3.05 -22.99 -1.12
C ARG A 138 2.46 -22.09 -2.23
N ASN A 139 2.21 -22.64 -3.41
CA ASN A 139 1.67 -21.87 -4.54
C ASN A 139 0.21 -21.45 -4.33
N LYS A 140 -0.58 -22.19 -3.55
CA LYS A 140 -1.95 -21.81 -3.21
C LYS A 140 -2.03 -20.58 -2.31
N LEU A 141 -0.94 -20.22 -1.62
CA LEU A 141 -0.90 -19.05 -0.76
C LEU A 141 -0.95 -17.75 -1.57
N TYR A 142 -0.54 -17.79 -2.83
CA TYR A 142 -0.32 -16.60 -3.65
C TYR A 142 -1.53 -16.19 -4.50
N GLU A 143 -2.58 -17.01 -4.57
CA GLU A 143 -3.70 -16.80 -5.50
C GLU A 143 -4.66 -15.65 -5.12
N ASP A 144 -4.67 -15.20 -3.84
CA ASP A 144 -5.77 -14.38 -3.30
C ASP A 144 -5.47 -12.88 -3.12
N ILE A 145 -4.38 -12.33 -3.65
CA ILE A 145 -4.00 -10.95 -3.32
C ILE A 145 -4.52 -9.90 -4.30
N ALA A 146 -4.74 -10.27 -5.56
CA ALA A 146 -5.20 -9.36 -6.61
C ALA A 146 -6.55 -8.66 -6.31
N PRO A 147 -7.56 -9.31 -5.69
CA PRO A 147 -8.80 -8.63 -5.30
C PRO A 147 -8.58 -7.48 -4.33
N PHE A 148 -7.65 -7.62 -3.38
CA PHE A 148 -7.33 -6.55 -2.42
C PHE A 148 -6.69 -5.34 -3.09
N LEU A 149 -5.82 -5.58 -4.10
CA LEU A 149 -5.21 -4.50 -4.85
C LEU A 149 -6.26 -3.60 -5.50
N ASN A 150 -7.28 -4.18 -6.15
CA ASN A 150 -8.35 -3.42 -6.80
C ASN A 150 -9.14 -2.59 -5.79
N VAL A 151 -9.53 -3.18 -4.65
CA VAL A 151 -10.28 -2.48 -3.59
C VAL A 151 -9.49 -1.29 -3.03
N ILE A 152 -8.17 -1.43 -2.83
CA ILE A 152 -7.36 -0.34 -2.30
C ILE A 152 -7.09 0.73 -3.37
N LYS A 153 -6.89 0.35 -4.64
CA LYS A 153 -6.80 1.29 -5.77
C LYS A 153 -8.07 2.15 -5.86
N GLU A 154 -9.25 1.54 -5.82
CA GLU A 154 -10.53 2.27 -5.83
C GLU A 154 -10.65 3.21 -4.63
N SER A 155 -10.26 2.76 -3.44
CA SER A 155 -10.28 3.59 -2.24
C SER A 155 -9.39 4.82 -2.40
N ASN A 156 -8.17 4.66 -2.91
CA ASN A 156 -7.27 5.77 -3.15
C ASN A 156 -7.80 6.74 -4.21
N GLN A 157 -8.46 6.25 -5.28
CA GLN A 157 -9.12 7.11 -6.27
C GLN A 157 -10.23 7.97 -5.64
N HIS A 158 -11.07 7.40 -4.78
CA HIS A 158 -12.09 8.16 -4.04
C HIS A 158 -11.45 9.21 -3.13
N PHE A 159 -10.35 8.89 -2.46
CA PHE A 159 -9.63 9.84 -1.62
C PHE A 159 -9.04 11.00 -2.41
N GLU A 160 -8.46 10.73 -3.59
CA GLU A 160 -7.98 11.79 -4.48
C GLU A 160 -9.11 12.75 -4.89
N GLN A 161 -10.29 12.21 -5.19
CA GLN A 161 -11.48 13.02 -5.51
C GLN A 161 -11.97 13.85 -4.32
N ALA A 162 -11.83 13.35 -3.10
CA ALA A 162 -12.22 14.03 -1.87
C ALA A 162 -11.22 15.13 -1.41
N ARG A 163 -9.95 15.07 -1.85
CA ARG A 163 -8.88 16.01 -1.44
C ARG A 163 -9.25 17.50 -1.53
N PRO A 164 -9.86 17.99 -2.62
CA PRO A 164 -10.21 19.42 -2.71
C PRO A 164 -11.16 19.88 -1.60
N GLU A 165 -12.14 19.05 -1.25
CA GLU A 165 -13.10 19.34 -0.20
C GLU A 165 -12.45 19.31 1.19
N LEU A 166 -11.69 18.25 1.49
CA LEU A 166 -10.95 18.11 2.74
C LEU A 166 -9.98 19.28 2.95
N ASN A 167 -9.30 19.71 1.89
CA ASN A 167 -8.39 20.87 1.95
C ASN A 167 -9.12 22.19 2.23
N LYS A 168 -10.37 22.36 1.78
CA LYS A 168 -11.19 23.53 2.15
C LYS A 168 -11.51 23.54 3.64
N ILE A 169 -11.84 22.38 4.22
CA ILE A 169 -12.10 22.22 5.66
C ILE A 169 -10.86 22.62 6.46
N ILE A 170 -9.68 22.08 6.13
CA ILE A 170 -8.42 22.44 6.79
C ILE A 170 -8.13 23.94 6.72
N ARG A 171 -8.33 24.57 5.55
CA ARG A 171 -8.12 26.00 5.40
C ARG A 171 -9.07 26.83 6.26
N LYS A 172 -10.33 26.41 6.37
CA LYS A 172 -11.32 27.06 7.21
C LYS A 172 -10.94 26.96 8.69
N GLU A 173 -10.63 25.76 9.18
CA GLU A 173 -10.21 25.54 10.56
C GLU A 173 -8.95 26.33 10.93
N ASN A 174 -7.94 26.32 10.05
CA ASN A 174 -6.72 27.10 10.27
C ASN A 174 -6.99 28.62 10.32
N LYS A 175 -7.92 29.11 9.49
CA LYS A 175 -8.33 30.52 9.51
C LYS A 175 -9.04 30.88 10.81
N ASP A 176 -9.92 30.02 11.28
CA ASP A 176 -10.66 30.24 12.51
C ASP A 176 -9.75 30.12 13.74
N SER A 177 -8.85 29.14 13.78
CA SER A 177 -7.82 29.01 14.83
C SER A 177 -6.91 30.24 14.91
N ARG A 178 -6.51 30.83 13.78
CA ARG A 178 -5.76 32.10 13.76
C ARG A 178 -6.56 33.27 14.34
N LYS A 179 -7.85 33.37 14.03
CA LYS A 179 -8.70 34.41 14.60
C LYS A 179 -8.82 34.28 16.13
N TYR A 180 -8.99 33.05 16.63
CA TYR A 180 -9.03 32.80 18.08
C TYR A 180 -7.70 33.14 18.74
N ALA A 181 -6.57 32.77 18.16
CA ALA A 181 -5.24 33.11 18.65
C ALA A 181 -5.02 34.64 18.74
N ILE A 182 -5.37 35.35 17.67
CA ILE A 182 -5.30 36.85 17.64
C ILE A 182 -6.22 37.45 18.69
N GLY A 183 -7.45 36.97 18.79
CA GLY A 183 -8.41 37.42 19.81
C GLY A 183 -7.89 37.21 21.25
N GLY A 184 -7.28 36.04 21.51
CA GLY A 184 -6.65 35.73 22.80
C GLY A 184 -5.48 36.67 23.13
N VAL A 185 -4.63 36.98 22.15
CA VAL A 185 -3.52 37.96 22.34
C VAL A 185 -4.04 39.33 22.64
N ILE A 186 -5.09 39.80 21.92
CA ILE A 186 -5.72 41.11 22.18
C ILE A 186 -6.31 41.15 23.57
N ALA A 187 -7.02 40.11 24.00
CA ALA A 187 -7.61 40.03 25.33
C ALA A 187 -6.52 40.06 26.44
N LEU A 188 -5.41 39.38 26.25
CA LEU A 188 -4.26 39.40 27.16
C LEU A 188 -3.64 40.80 27.26
N ILE A 189 -3.43 41.47 26.14
CA ILE A 189 -2.88 42.85 26.10
C ILE A 189 -3.85 43.79 26.83
N SER A 190 -5.17 43.68 26.57
CA SER A 190 -6.21 44.51 27.21
C SER A 190 -6.21 44.30 28.73
N LEU A 191 -6.03 43.02 29.21
CA LEU A 191 -5.95 42.73 30.62
C LEU A 191 -4.70 43.37 31.26
N VAL A 192 -3.55 43.29 30.62
CA VAL A 192 -2.31 43.93 31.11
C VAL A 192 -2.46 45.42 31.21
N VAL A 193 -3.05 46.08 30.19
CA VAL A 193 -3.32 47.53 30.21
C VAL A 193 -4.26 47.91 31.34
N ALA A 194 -5.32 47.14 31.58
CA ALA A 194 -6.26 47.38 32.69
C ALA A 194 -5.56 47.25 34.06
N ILE A 195 -4.71 46.25 34.25
CA ILE A 195 -3.93 46.07 35.45
C ILE A 195 -2.96 47.24 35.64
N CYS A 196 -2.24 47.65 34.61
CA CYS A 196 -1.34 48.79 34.70
C CYS A 196 -2.11 50.09 35.03
N ALA A 197 -3.28 50.32 34.45
CA ALA A 197 -4.12 51.47 34.76
C ALA A 197 -4.62 51.48 36.22
N TRP A 198 -4.83 50.29 36.80
CA TRP A 198 -5.20 50.17 38.21
C TRP A 198 -4.04 50.48 39.14
N PHE A 199 -2.84 49.99 38.89
CA PHE A 199 -1.68 50.13 39.76
C PHE A 199 -0.97 51.48 39.61
N PHE A 200 -1.12 52.17 38.46
CA PHE A 200 -0.54 53.48 38.20
C PHE A 200 -1.68 54.52 37.99
N PRO A 201 -2.45 54.86 39.07
CA PRO A 201 -3.42 55.95 38.96
C PRO A 201 -2.69 57.23 38.56
N ARG A 202 -3.26 57.97 37.58
CA ARG A 202 -2.71 59.25 37.09
C ARG A 202 -2.35 60.12 38.29
N MET A 203 -1.09 60.50 38.43
CA MET A 203 -0.73 61.57 39.32
C MET A 203 -1.50 62.81 38.95
N PRO A 204 -2.18 63.52 39.91
CA PRO A 204 -2.83 64.76 39.59
C PRO A 204 -1.79 65.74 39.11
N ALA A 205 -2.12 66.50 38.03
CA ALA A 205 -1.29 67.58 37.44
C ALA A 205 -1.24 68.79 38.38
#